data_07c4a2b0c4dd0315d4bf4f9fbb67f1f5
#
_entry.id   07c4a2b0c4dd0315d4bf4f9fbb67f1f5
#
_cell.length_a   1.000
_cell.length_b   1.000
_cell.length_c   1.000
_cell.angle_alpha   90.00
_cell.angle_beta   90.00
_cell.angle_gamma   90.00
#
_symmetry.space_group_name_H-M   'P 1'
#
loop_
_entity.id
_entity.type
_entity.pdbx_description
1 polymer ?
#
loop_
_entity_poly.entity_id
_entity_poly.type
_entity_poly.pdbx_seq_one_letter_code
_entity_poly.pdbx_strand_id
1 'polypeptide(L)'
;MTALRDLRLVCLAPDTVAPPANGSAARTVGLAVAVRPHLGNVSIHSFSTVPPPAHRPGGLDVVHIPRPTAGLARARYLAAALLGPTLGFRFPARLDGKRTLVQLESPLLFEAARRAGLGSFVLDAHNVYQDMTEFPQASLGDRVFYRLTRRRQARTEVACWARANHVIFCSPVDRDRAERLLPGVAAKSTIIPNCVDVGGFVPRPAAAFRRGGPVLFLGTTRYPPNFFAIQEICREVAPALPDLEFRIVGDAIWAPSPVPANVHFLGRVDSTAEHLAAAQVAIAPVRHGSGTRLKLLEYFAAGLPVVCTAKAAEGLAVEDGRHARLVETPRELVAAVRALHANAEACAQLGAAARALVASRYDWQAQVPELLAIYAAHAPE
;
A
#
# COMPACT_ATOMS: atom_id res chain seq x y z
N MET A 1 -28.28 3.63 10.75
CA MET A 1 -27.33 2.49 10.89
C MET A 1 -28.00 1.11 10.64
N THR A 2 -29.30 0.94 10.78
CA THR A 2 -29.99 -0.33 10.52
C THR A 2 -30.01 -0.74 9.04
N ALA A 3 -29.96 0.22 8.13
CA ALA A 3 -30.10 0.02 6.68
C ALA A 3 -28.93 -0.70 5.98
N LEU A 4 -27.75 -0.81 6.62
CA LEU A 4 -26.56 -1.43 6.01
C LEU A 4 -26.35 -2.89 6.45
N ARG A 5 -27.07 -3.39 7.44
CA ARG A 5 -26.93 -4.76 7.93
C ARG A 5 -27.32 -5.83 6.90
N ASP A 6 -28.09 -5.46 5.86
CA ASP A 6 -28.44 -6.35 4.76
C ASP A 6 -27.57 -6.10 3.50
N LEU A 7 -26.67 -5.10 3.55
CA LEU A 7 -25.80 -4.80 2.42
C LEU A 7 -24.68 -5.83 2.32
N ARG A 8 -24.50 -6.39 1.14
CA ARG A 8 -23.35 -7.21 0.79
C ARG A 8 -22.32 -6.36 0.07
N LEU A 9 -21.09 -6.27 0.61
CA LEU A 9 -19.96 -5.65 -0.06
C LEU A 9 -19.07 -6.71 -0.73
N VAL A 10 -18.80 -6.53 -2.02
CA VAL A 10 -17.90 -7.38 -2.79
C VAL A 10 -16.72 -6.54 -3.27
N CYS A 11 -15.55 -6.75 -2.68
CA CYS A 11 -14.30 -6.11 -3.10
C CYS A 11 -13.63 -6.96 -4.19
N LEU A 12 -13.31 -6.37 -5.34
CA LEU A 12 -12.63 -7.04 -6.45
C LEU A 12 -11.17 -6.62 -6.46
N ALA A 13 -10.27 -7.50 -5.99
CA ALA A 13 -8.85 -7.23 -5.83
C ALA A 13 -8.01 -7.82 -6.96
N PRO A 14 -7.08 -7.07 -7.56
CA PRO A 14 -6.22 -7.57 -8.63
C PRO A 14 -5.09 -8.48 -8.13
N ASP A 15 -4.83 -8.52 -6.82
CA ASP A 15 -3.69 -9.18 -6.20
C ASP A 15 -4.11 -10.18 -5.12
N THR A 16 -3.14 -11.03 -4.70
CA THR A 16 -3.31 -11.94 -3.57
C THR A 16 -3.50 -11.14 -2.28
N VAL A 17 -4.60 -11.41 -1.57
CA VAL A 17 -4.97 -10.70 -0.34
C VAL A 17 -4.80 -11.54 0.93
N ALA A 18 -4.51 -12.82 0.80
CA ALA A 18 -4.34 -13.71 1.94
C ALA A 18 -3.17 -14.69 1.70
N PRO A 19 -1.98 -14.45 2.29
CA PRO A 19 -1.58 -13.21 2.95
C PRO A 19 -1.45 -12.05 1.97
N PRO A 20 -1.58 -10.78 2.41
CA PRO A 20 -1.44 -9.64 1.52
C PRO A 20 -0.08 -9.61 0.81
N ALA A 21 -0.11 -9.57 -0.52
CA ALA A 21 1.12 -9.62 -1.33
C ALA A 21 1.86 -8.26 -1.39
N ASN A 22 1.13 -7.18 -1.18
CA ASN A 22 1.64 -5.80 -1.29
C ASN A 22 0.75 -4.83 -0.51
N GLY A 23 1.10 -3.53 -0.54
CA GLY A 23 0.36 -2.48 0.15
C GLY A 23 -1.09 -2.31 -0.31
N SER A 24 -1.37 -2.49 -1.60
CA SER A 24 -2.75 -2.46 -2.12
C SER A 24 -3.60 -3.58 -1.52
N ALA A 25 -3.06 -4.80 -1.48
CA ALA A 25 -3.74 -5.95 -0.87
C ALA A 25 -3.95 -5.75 0.64
N ALA A 26 -2.96 -5.17 1.35
CA ALA A 26 -3.08 -4.85 2.77
C ALA A 26 -4.18 -3.80 3.02
N ARG A 27 -4.29 -2.78 2.16
CA ARG A 27 -5.37 -1.79 2.20
C ARG A 27 -6.74 -2.44 2.03
N THR A 28 -6.91 -3.24 0.97
CA THR A 28 -8.18 -3.95 0.69
C THR A 28 -8.63 -4.79 1.89
N VAL A 29 -7.70 -5.55 2.49
CA VAL A 29 -8.00 -6.38 3.67
C VAL A 29 -8.34 -5.52 4.89
N GLY A 30 -7.54 -4.50 5.19
CA GLY A 30 -7.74 -3.63 6.34
C GLY A 30 -9.10 -2.92 6.29
N LEU A 31 -9.46 -2.35 5.13
CA LEU A 31 -10.75 -1.72 4.89
C LEU A 31 -11.90 -2.73 5.06
N ALA A 32 -11.81 -3.89 4.42
CA ALA A 32 -12.85 -4.92 4.47
C ALA A 32 -13.07 -5.46 5.89
N VAL A 33 -11.99 -5.68 6.65
CA VAL A 33 -12.05 -6.11 8.06
C VAL A 33 -12.74 -5.05 8.92
N ALA A 34 -12.38 -3.77 8.73
CA ALA A 34 -12.91 -2.67 9.54
C ALA A 34 -14.43 -2.48 9.35
N VAL A 35 -14.93 -2.57 8.11
CA VAL A 35 -16.36 -2.36 7.83
C VAL A 35 -17.23 -3.60 8.06
N ARG A 36 -16.63 -4.80 8.10
CA ARG A 36 -17.36 -6.08 8.22
C ARG A 36 -18.38 -6.14 9.36
N PRO A 37 -18.09 -5.64 10.59
CA PRO A 37 -19.06 -5.70 11.68
C PRO A 37 -20.34 -4.90 11.44
N HIS A 38 -20.34 -4.01 10.46
CA HIS A 38 -21.42 -3.05 10.18
C HIS A 38 -22.27 -3.44 8.96
N LEU A 39 -21.83 -4.43 8.18
CA LEU A 39 -22.48 -4.87 6.93
C LEU A 39 -23.03 -6.30 7.06
N GLY A 40 -23.96 -6.66 6.18
CA GLY A 40 -24.55 -8.00 6.15
C GLY A 40 -23.55 -9.09 5.78
N ASN A 41 -22.74 -8.80 4.76
CA ASN A 41 -21.65 -9.67 4.34
C ASN A 41 -20.55 -8.84 3.66
N VAL A 42 -19.28 -9.22 3.86
CA VAL A 42 -18.13 -8.66 3.15
C VAL A 42 -17.29 -9.79 2.58
N SER A 43 -17.07 -9.77 1.28
CA SER A 43 -16.23 -10.75 0.58
C SER A 43 -15.20 -10.07 -0.32
N ILE A 44 -14.02 -10.69 -0.42
CA ILE A 44 -12.95 -10.24 -1.33
C ILE A 44 -12.78 -11.29 -2.42
N HIS A 45 -12.95 -10.88 -3.67
CA HIS A 45 -12.68 -11.72 -4.83
C HIS A 45 -11.27 -11.37 -5.34
N SER A 46 -10.31 -12.24 -5.06
CA SER A 46 -8.89 -12.04 -5.31
C SER A 46 -8.44 -12.77 -6.56
N PHE A 47 -7.87 -12.03 -7.51
CA PHE A 47 -7.19 -12.61 -8.69
C PHE A 47 -5.76 -12.99 -8.31
N SER A 48 -5.54 -14.27 -8.00
CA SER A 48 -4.31 -14.76 -7.42
C SER A 48 -3.76 -15.98 -8.15
N THR A 49 -2.43 -16.15 -8.10
CA THR A 49 -1.75 -17.36 -8.59
C THR A 49 -1.68 -18.47 -7.53
N VAL A 50 -1.98 -18.10 -6.28
CA VAL A 50 -1.94 -19.01 -5.12
C VAL A 50 -3.32 -19.03 -4.47
N PRO A 51 -3.89 -20.20 -4.17
CA PRO A 51 -5.15 -20.29 -3.43
C PRO A 51 -4.98 -19.65 -2.04
N PRO A 52 -6.06 -19.08 -1.48
CA PRO A 52 -6.00 -18.49 -0.15
C PRO A 52 -5.69 -19.57 0.90
N PRO A 53 -4.94 -19.24 1.96
CA PRO A 53 -4.72 -20.14 3.08
C PRO A 53 -6.05 -20.46 3.78
N ALA A 54 -6.07 -21.55 4.57
CA ALA A 54 -7.23 -21.91 5.36
C ALA A 54 -7.64 -20.83 6.38
N HIS A 55 -6.65 -20.05 6.86
CA HIS A 55 -6.89 -18.92 7.76
C HIS A 55 -7.41 -17.70 6.97
N ARG A 56 -8.60 -17.22 7.35
CA ARG A 56 -9.28 -16.08 6.74
C ARG A 56 -8.98 -14.82 7.54
N PRO A 57 -8.34 -13.79 6.97
CA PRO A 57 -8.08 -12.54 7.69
C PRO A 57 -9.38 -11.94 8.24
N GLY A 58 -9.46 -11.69 9.55
CA GLY A 58 -10.65 -11.12 10.18
C GLY A 58 -11.95 -11.89 9.92
N GLY A 59 -11.88 -13.17 9.53
CA GLY A 59 -13.04 -14.00 9.19
C GLY A 59 -13.73 -13.59 7.88
N LEU A 60 -13.05 -12.88 6.98
CA LEU A 60 -13.58 -12.49 5.65
C LEU A 60 -13.72 -13.69 4.72
N ASP A 61 -14.74 -13.65 3.87
CA ASP A 61 -14.86 -14.57 2.76
C ASP A 61 -13.92 -14.15 1.62
N VAL A 62 -12.87 -14.94 1.38
CA VAL A 62 -11.94 -14.73 0.27
C VAL A 62 -12.22 -15.74 -0.84
N VAL A 63 -12.71 -15.24 -1.97
CA VAL A 63 -12.96 -16.05 -3.18
C VAL A 63 -11.73 -15.96 -4.08
N HIS A 64 -11.08 -17.08 -4.29
CA HIS A 64 -9.92 -17.17 -5.16
C HIS A 64 -10.35 -17.27 -6.64
N ILE A 65 -9.84 -16.37 -7.46
CA ILE A 65 -9.98 -16.42 -8.91
C ILE A 65 -8.59 -16.69 -9.52
N PRO A 66 -8.35 -17.89 -10.08
CA PRO A 66 -7.01 -18.27 -10.50
C PRO A 66 -6.51 -17.42 -11.67
N ARG A 67 -5.25 -16.96 -11.56
CA ARG A 67 -4.51 -16.36 -12.68
C ARG A 67 -3.76 -17.45 -13.45
N PRO A 68 -3.75 -17.39 -14.79
CA PRO A 68 -2.93 -18.30 -15.58
C PRO A 68 -1.44 -18.03 -15.37
N THR A 69 -0.69 -19.06 -14.98
CA THR A 69 0.74 -18.98 -14.67
C THR A 69 1.65 -19.49 -15.78
N ALA A 70 1.13 -20.31 -16.70
CA ALA A 70 1.93 -20.96 -17.74
C ALA A 70 1.14 -21.21 -19.03
N GLY A 71 1.87 -21.58 -20.10
CA GLY A 71 1.33 -22.06 -21.36
C GLY A 71 0.50 -21.03 -22.14
N LEU A 72 -0.39 -21.54 -22.99
CA LEU A 72 -1.24 -20.72 -23.88
C LEU A 72 -2.15 -19.76 -23.09
N ALA A 73 -2.58 -20.13 -21.89
CA ALA A 73 -3.39 -19.28 -21.03
C ALA A 73 -2.62 -18.05 -20.54
N ARG A 74 -1.33 -18.19 -20.19
CA ARG A 74 -0.43 -17.08 -19.85
C ARG A 74 -0.16 -16.19 -21.06
N ALA A 75 0.10 -16.79 -22.23
CA ALA A 75 0.30 -16.03 -23.47
C ALA A 75 -0.95 -15.20 -23.82
N ARG A 76 -2.14 -15.78 -23.69
CA ARG A 76 -3.43 -15.08 -23.87
C ARG A 76 -3.62 -13.98 -22.82
N TYR A 77 -3.23 -14.19 -21.57
CA TYR A 77 -3.29 -13.18 -20.51
C TYR A 77 -2.36 -12.00 -20.83
N LEU A 78 -1.12 -12.28 -21.29
CA LEU A 78 -0.15 -11.24 -21.69
C LEU A 78 -0.60 -10.51 -22.97
N ALA A 79 -1.09 -11.25 -23.96
CA ALA A 79 -1.68 -10.66 -25.16
C ALA A 79 -2.90 -9.78 -24.83
N ALA A 80 -3.67 -10.17 -23.84
CA ALA A 80 -4.80 -9.38 -23.37
C ALA A 80 -4.38 -8.13 -22.60
N ALA A 81 -3.30 -8.17 -21.85
CA ALA A 81 -2.72 -6.98 -21.25
C ALA A 81 -2.20 -6.01 -22.31
N LEU A 82 -1.71 -6.51 -23.46
CA LEU A 82 -1.32 -5.72 -24.63
C LEU A 82 -2.53 -5.20 -25.43
N LEU A 83 -3.55 -6.05 -25.64
CA LEU A 83 -4.71 -5.78 -26.49
C LEU A 83 -5.96 -5.33 -25.69
N GLY A 84 -5.98 -5.54 -24.39
CA GLY A 84 -7.06 -5.21 -23.47
C GLY A 84 -7.07 -6.09 -22.22
N PRO A 85 -7.29 -5.55 -21.04
CA PRO A 85 -7.14 -6.22 -19.76
C PRO A 85 -8.09 -7.39 -19.51
N THR A 86 -8.79 -7.87 -20.49
CA THR A 86 -10.04 -8.62 -20.33
C THR A 86 -10.00 -10.09 -20.64
N LEU A 87 -8.97 -10.62 -21.28
CA LEU A 87 -9.00 -12.04 -21.70
C LEU A 87 -8.62 -13.04 -20.59
N GLY A 88 -8.19 -12.58 -19.43
CA GLY A 88 -7.79 -13.43 -18.31
C GLY A 88 -8.69 -13.38 -17.08
N PHE A 89 -9.49 -12.32 -16.91
CA PHE A 89 -10.35 -12.18 -15.76
C PHE A 89 -11.77 -12.66 -16.11
N ARG A 90 -12.22 -13.73 -15.47
CA ARG A 90 -13.64 -14.14 -15.45
C ARG A 90 -14.19 -13.73 -14.10
N PHE A 91 -15.15 -12.80 -14.10
CA PHE A 91 -15.93 -12.55 -12.90
C PHE A 91 -16.85 -13.74 -12.62
N PRO A 92 -17.10 -14.06 -11.33
CA PRO A 92 -18.16 -14.97 -10.97
C PRO A 92 -19.46 -14.51 -11.64
N ALA A 93 -20.24 -15.42 -12.19
CA ALA A 93 -21.40 -15.15 -13.04
C ALA A 93 -22.54 -14.36 -12.39
N ARG A 94 -22.45 -14.02 -11.10
CA ARG A 94 -23.43 -13.25 -10.35
C ARG A 94 -22.75 -12.39 -9.28
N LEU A 95 -22.46 -11.13 -9.66
CA LEU A 95 -22.21 -10.05 -8.70
C LEU A 95 -23.52 -9.28 -8.37
N ASP A 96 -24.59 -9.60 -9.07
CA ASP A 96 -25.92 -9.01 -9.06
C ASP A 96 -26.86 -9.67 -8.02
N GLY A 97 -26.48 -9.67 -6.76
CA GLY A 97 -27.41 -10.00 -5.68
C GLY A 97 -28.23 -8.77 -5.28
N LYS A 98 -29.45 -8.97 -4.78
CA LYS A 98 -30.20 -7.88 -4.12
C LYS A 98 -29.29 -7.23 -3.07
N ARG A 99 -29.22 -5.88 -3.08
CA ARG A 99 -28.40 -5.08 -2.17
C ARG A 99 -26.90 -5.46 -2.16
N THR A 100 -26.33 -5.73 -3.33
CA THR A 100 -24.90 -6.00 -3.46
C THR A 100 -24.17 -4.77 -4.03
N LEU A 101 -23.29 -4.15 -3.22
CA LEU A 101 -22.39 -3.10 -3.66
C LEU A 101 -21.04 -3.71 -4.08
N VAL A 102 -20.58 -3.35 -5.25
CA VAL A 102 -19.27 -3.78 -5.74
C VAL A 102 -18.26 -2.65 -5.58
N GLN A 103 -17.11 -2.97 -4.99
CA GLN A 103 -15.96 -2.08 -4.91
C GLN A 103 -14.82 -2.64 -5.75
N LEU A 104 -14.34 -1.85 -6.73
CA LEU A 104 -13.14 -2.17 -7.48
C LEU A 104 -11.92 -1.63 -6.73
N GLU A 105 -10.94 -2.51 -6.49
CA GLU A 105 -9.68 -2.15 -5.81
C GLU A 105 -8.59 -1.72 -6.81
N SER A 106 -8.92 -1.65 -8.08
CA SER A 106 -7.99 -1.21 -9.13
C SER A 106 -8.71 -0.88 -10.43
N PRO A 107 -8.34 0.22 -11.12
CA PRO A 107 -8.81 0.51 -12.46
C PRO A 107 -8.50 -0.59 -13.49
N LEU A 108 -7.50 -1.43 -13.23
CA LEU A 108 -7.14 -2.55 -14.12
C LEU A 108 -8.26 -3.59 -14.27
N LEU A 109 -9.16 -3.66 -13.30
CA LEU A 109 -10.32 -4.57 -13.33
C LEU A 109 -11.52 -3.98 -14.09
N PHE A 110 -11.50 -2.68 -14.42
CA PHE A 110 -12.63 -1.96 -14.97
C PHE A 110 -13.19 -2.58 -16.25
N GLU A 111 -12.33 -2.86 -17.24
CA GLU A 111 -12.79 -3.43 -18.50
C GLU A 111 -13.36 -4.85 -18.34
N ALA A 112 -12.81 -5.64 -17.43
CA ALA A 112 -13.35 -6.95 -17.10
C ALA A 112 -14.73 -6.83 -16.45
N ALA A 113 -14.87 -5.92 -15.48
CA ALA A 113 -16.12 -5.63 -14.81
C ALA A 113 -17.22 -5.16 -15.78
N ARG A 114 -16.87 -4.22 -16.67
CA ARG A 114 -17.77 -3.69 -17.69
C ARG A 114 -18.30 -4.79 -18.63
N ARG A 115 -17.43 -5.70 -19.08
CA ARG A 115 -17.85 -6.83 -19.93
C ARG A 115 -18.68 -7.86 -19.20
N ALA A 116 -18.55 -7.97 -17.88
CA ALA A 116 -19.39 -8.82 -17.03
C ALA A 116 -20.76 -8.16 -16.72
N GLY A 117 -21.05 -6.99 -17.31
CA GLY A 117 -22.33 -6.30 -17.12
C GLY A 117 -22.43 -5.49 -15.84
N LEU A 118 -21.31 -5.25 -15.10
CA LEU A 118 -21.32 -4.42 -13.91
C LEU A 118 -21.62 -2.96 -14.29
N GLY A 119 -22.79 -2.45 -13.87
CA GLY A 119 -23.23 -1.09 -14.17
C GLY A 119 -22.80 -0.07 -13.11
N SER A 120 -22.92 -0.42 -11.83
CA SER A 120 -22.71 0.46 -10.68
C SER A 120 -21.59 -0.07 -9.80
N PHE A 121 -20.65 0.80 -9.39
CA PHE A 121 -19.55 0.41 -8.50
C PHE A 121 -18.89 1.62 -7.83
N VAL A 122 -18.29 1.38 -6.68
CA VAL A 122 -17.33 2.29 -6.03
C VAL A 122 -15.92 1.87 -6.46
N LEU A 123 -15.05 2.84 -6.75
CA LEU A 123 -13.64 2.58 -7.02
C LEU A 123 -12.79 3.00 -5.83
N ASP A 124 -11.98 2.11 -5.28
CA ASP A 124 -10.88 2.45 -4.38
C ASP A 124 -9.60 2.59 -5.21
N ALA A 125 -9.21 3.85 -5.47
CA ALA A 125 -8.05 4.20 -6.29
C ALA A 125 -6.80 4.27 -5.41
N HIS A 126 -6.06 3.16 -5.33
CA HIS A 126 -4.87 3.05 -4.47
C HIS A 126 -3.69 3.93 -4.89
N ASN A 127 -3.62 4.30 -6.16
CA ASN A 127 -2.58 5.14 -6.77
C ASN A 127 -3.14 5.82 -8.03
N VAL A 128 -2.45 6.86 -8.47
CA VAL A 128 -2.59 7.38 -9.85
C VAL A 128 -1.50 6.72 -10.69
N TYR A 129 -1.89 5.77 -11.55
CA TYR A 129 -0.96 4.92 -12.30
C TYR A 129 -0.08 5.68 -13.29
N GLN A 130 -0.51 6.86 -13.75
CA GLN A 130 0.25 7.68 -14.68
C GLN A 130 1.58 8.18 -14.09
N ASP A 131 1.65 8.28 -12.75
CA ASP A 131 2.85 8.75 -12.02
C ASP A 131 3.75 7.61 -11.53
N MET A 132 3.45 6.36 -11.89
CA MET A 132 4.29 5.24 -11.50
C MET A 132 5.61 5.27 -12.25
N THR A 133 6.70 5.13 -11.50
CA THR A 133 8.07 5.11 -12.01
C THR A 133 8.36 3.83 -12.81
N GLU A 134 9.07 3.94 -13.94
CA GLU A 134 9.54 2.77 -14.70
C GLU A 134 10.53 1.93 -13.86
N PHE A 135 10.50 0.62 -14.08
CA PHE A 135 11.43 -0.32 -13.45
C PHE A 135 12.82 -0.25 -14.10
N PRO A 136 13.86 0.25 -13.42
CA PRO A 136 15.19 0.39 -14.05
C PRO A 136 15.84 -0.96 -14.37
N GLN A 137 15.51 -2.02 -13.59
CA GLN A 137 16.00 -3.39 -13.82
C GLN A 137 15.07 -4.24 -14.67
N ALA A 138 13.99 -3.66 -15.19
CA ALA A 138 13.13 -4.36 -16.12
C ALA A 138 13.92 -4.78 -17.36
N SER A 139 13.69 -6.00 -17.83
CA SER A 139 14.23 -6.47 -19.10
C SER A 139 13.82 -5.51 -20.23
N LEU A 140 14.55 -5.51 -21.32
CA LEU A 140 14.16 -4.70 -22.49
C LEU A 140 12.71 -4.99 -22.92
N GLY A 141 12.32 -6.27 -22.85
CA GLY A 141 10.94 -6.69 -23.13
C GLY A 141 9.92 -6.08 -22.18
N ASP A 142 10.21 -6.07 -20.89
CA ASP A 142 9.32 -5.47 -19.89
C ASP A 142 9.20 -3.94 -20.06
N ARG A 143 10.30 -3.27 -20.39
CA ARG A 143 10.31 -1.82 -20.65
C ARG A 143 9.49 -1.47 -21.89
N VAL A 144 9.62 -2.24 -22.96
CA VAL A 144 8.82 -2.09 -24.18
C VAL A 144 7.36 -2.36 -23.89
N PHE A 145 7.06 -3.46 -23.18
CA PHE A 145 5.70 -3.79 -22.75
C PHE A 145 5.07 -2.67 -21.91
N TYR A 146 5.80 -2.14 -20.92
CA TYR A 146 5.33 -1.02 -20.10
C TYR A 146 5.05 0.23 -20.93
N ARG A 147 5.95 0.61 -21.85
CA ARG A 147 5.75 1.77 -22.73
C ARG A 147 4.53 1.61 -23.62
N LEU A 148 4.31 0.42 -24.17
CA LEU A 148 3.16 0.14 -25.03
C LEU A 148 1.83 0.14 -24.26
N THR A 149 1.84 -0.34 -23.03
CA THR A 149 0.64 -0.47 -22.19
C THR A 149 0.31 0.80 -21.41
N ARG A 150 1.30 1.64 -21.08
CA ARG A 150 1.15 2.84 -20.24
C ARG A 150 0.04 3.78 -20.70
N ARG A 151 0.04 4.16 -22.00
CA ARG A 151 -0.99 5.06 -22.54
C ARG A 151 -2.39 4.47 -22.42
N ARG A 152 -2.49 3.17 -22.57
CA ARG A 152 -3.75 2.46 -22.45
C ARG A 152 -4.20 2.35 -21.00
N GLN A 153 -3.29 2.02 -20.09
CA GLN A 153 -3.57 1.98 -18.66
C GLN A 153 -4.06 3.35 -18.18
N ALA A 154 -3.41 4.43 -18.58
CA ALA A 154 -3.83 5.80 -18.29
C ALA A 154 -5.26 6.10 -18.80
N ARG A 155 -5.60 5.70 -20.03
CA ARG A 155 -6.96 5.87 -20.57
C ARG A 155 -7.99 5.02 -19.83
N THR A 156 -7.63 3.78 -19.47
CA THR A 156 -8.51 2.89 -18.72
C THR A 156 -8.76 3.44 -17.31
N GLU A 157 -7.75 4.01 -16.69
CA GLU A 157 -7.85 4.65 -15.38
C GLU A 157 -8.84 5.83 -15.40
N VAL A 158 -8.66 6.77 -16.33
CA VAL A 158 -9.57 7.92 -16.50
C VAL A 158 -10.99 7.46 -16.83
N ALA A 159 -11.15 6.47 -17.71
CA ALA A 159 -12.45 5.91 -18.05
C ALA A 159 -13.13 5.22 -16.85
N CYS A 160 -12.34 4.58 -15.98
CA CYS A 160 -12.82 3.99 -14.73
C CYS A 160 -13.33 5.06 -13.77
N TRP A 161 -12.55 6.13 -13.55
CA TRP A 161 -12.99 7.27 -12.74
C TRP A 161 -14.28 7.91 -13.27
N ALA A 162 -14.36 8.10 -14.58
CA ALA A 162 -15.53 8.69 -15.21
C ALA A 162 -16.82 7.87 -14.96
N ARG A 163 -16.70 6.55 -14.97
CA ARG A 163 -17.83 5.60 -14.84
C ARG A 163 -18.17 5.19 -13.41
N ALA A 164 -17.23 5.30 -12.47
CA ALA A 164 -17.48 5.01 -11.07
C ALA A 164 -18.57 5.91 -10.50
N ASN A 165 -19.46 5.35 -9.69
CA ASN A 165 -20.45 6.12 -8.94
C ASN A 165 -19.78 6.99 -7.88
N HIS A 166 -18.72 6.45 -7.28
CA HIS A 166 -17.89 7.16 -6.32
C HIS A 166 -16.43 6.70 -6.44
N VAL A 167 -15.48 7.61 -6.16
CA VAL A 167 -14.05 7.30 -6.17
C VAL A 167 -13.46 7.60 -4.81
N ILE A 168 -12.78 6.63 -4.22
CA ILE A 168 -12.02 6.80 -2.99
C ILE A 168 -10.56 7.00 -3.38
N PHE A 169 -9.94 8.11 -2.97
CA PHE A 169 -8.51 8.37 -3.15
C PHE A 169 -7.76 8.20 -1.83
N CYS A 170 -6.47 7.82 -1.91
CA CYS A 170 -5.63 7.62 -0.73
C CYS A 170 -5.08 8.94 -0.14
N SER A 171 -5.07 10.01 -0.92
CA SER A 171 -4.55 11.31 -0.47
C SER A 171 -5.15 12.48 -1.24
N PRO A 172 -5.09 13.72 -0.68
CA PRO A 172 -5.42 14.93 -1.41
C PRO A 172 -4.59 15.09 -2.68
N VAL A 173 -3.31 14.71 -2.63
CA VAL A 173 -2.38 14.80 -3.76
C VAL A 173 -2.85 13.93 -4.93
N ASP A 174 -3.30 12.70 -4.64
CA ASP A 174 -3.82 11.79 -5.68
C ASP A 174 -5.14 12.30 -6.27
N ARG A 175 -6.04 12.82 -5.43
CA ARG A 175 -7.29 13.44 -5.88
C ARG A 175 -7.03 14.65 -6.79
N ASP A 176 -6.12 15.54 -6.41
CA ASP A 176 -5.79 16.73 -7.19
C ASP A 176 -5.11 16.37 -8.51
N ARG A 177 -4.33 15.29 -8.55
CA ARG A 177 -3.79 14.71 -9.78
C ARG A 177 -4.90 14.19 -10.69
N ALA A 178 -5.83 13.42 -10.12
CA ALA A 178 -6.97 12.90 -10.86
C ALA A 178 -7.86 14.02 -11.40
N GLU A 179 -8.11 15.08 -10.62
CA GLU A 179 -8.89 16.25 -11.05
C GLU A 179 -8.27 16.98 -12.26
N ARG A 180 -6.92 17.05 -12.33
CA ARG A 180 -6.24 17.60 -13.53
C ARG A 180 -6.40 16.72 -14.77
N LEU A 181 -6.58 15.41 -14.59
CA LEU A 181 -6.74 14.45 -15.70
C LEU A 181 -8.20 14.26 -16.11
N LEU A 182 -9.12 14.40 -15.17
CA LEU A 182 -10.56 14.30 -15.34
C LEU A 182 -11.24 15.37 -14.48
N PRO A 183 -11.43 16.59 -15.00
CA PRO A 183 -12.16 17.66 -14.31
C PRO A 183 -13.53 17.20 -13.82
N GLY A 184 -13.85 17.48 -12.56
CA GLY A 184 -15.11 17.10 -11.92
C GLY A 184 -15.06 15.78 -11.18
N VAL A 185 -13.97 15.01 -11.21
CA VAL A 185 -13.86 13.75 -10.44
C VAL A 185 -13.85 14.00 -8.93
N ALA A 186 -13.31 15.13 -8.49
CA ALA A 186 -13.27 15.49 -7.07
C ALA A 186 -14.68 15.62 -6.47
N ALA A 187 -15.67 16.08 -7.24
CA ALA A 187 -17.04 16.27 -6.79
C ALA A 187 -17.75 14.94 -6.41
N LYS A 188 -17.28 13.81 -6.94
CA LYS A 188 -17.79 12.48 -6.63
C LYS A 188 -16.72 11.60 -5.95
N SER A 189 -15.86 12.21 -5.16
CA SER A 189 -14.78 11.48 -4.50
C SER A 189 -14.65 11.84 -3.03
N THR A 190 -14.10 10.88 -2.28
CA THR A 190 -13.74 11.03 -0.88
C THR A 190 -12.28 10.59 -0.68
N ILE A 191 -11.59 11.19 0.29
CA ILE A 191 -10.25 10.78 0.67
C ILE A 191 -10.35 9.85 1.87
N ILE A 192 -10.03 8.58 1.66
CA ILE A 192 -9.80 7.61 2.72
C ILE A 192 -8.32 7.24 2.69
N PRO A 193 -7.50 7.73 3.62
CA PRO A 193 -6.07 7.49 3.60
C PRO A 193 -5.74 6.00 3.73
N ASN A 194 -4.50 5.64 3.40
CA ASN A 194 -3.97 4.35 3.85
C ASN A 194 -3.90 4.35 5.37
N CYS A 195 -4.29 3.24 5.98
CA CYS A 195 -4.34 3.07 7.42
C CYS A 195 -3.65 1.78 7.85
N VAL A 196 -3.46 1.65 9.14
CA VAL A 196 -3.03 0.42 9.80
C VAL A 196 -3.99 0.09 10.95
N ASP A 197 -3.98 -1.15 11.40
CA ASP A 197 -4.59 -1.53 12.69
C ASP A 197 -3.60 -1.18 13.80
N VAL A 198 -3.77 -0.01 14.41
CA VAL A 198 -2.85 0.48 15.46
C VAL A 198 -2.85 -0.44 16.68
N GLY A 199 -3.96 -1.11 16.96
CA GLY A 199 -4.07 -2.09 18.05
C GLY A 199 -3.18 -3.33 17.84
N GLY A 200 -2.89 -3.68 16.59
CA GLY A 200 -1.99 -4.78 16.24
C GLY A 200 -0.49 -4.49 16.47
N PHE A 201 -0.12 -3.24 16.78
CA PHE A 201 1.27 -2.85 17.01
C PHE A 201 1.54 -2.55 18.49
N VAL A 202 2.48 -3.29 19.08
CA VAL A 202 2.97 -3.00 20.44
C VAL A 202 3.95 -1.83 20.35
N PRO A 203 3.68 -0.68 21.02
CA PRO A 203 4.58 0.47 21.00
C PRO A 203 5.90 0.13 21.68
N ARG A 204 7.02 0.58 21.10
CA ARG A 204 8.32 0.43 21.73
C ARG A 204 8.38 1.27 23.03
N PRO A 205 8.68 0.67 24.18
CA PRO A 205 8.77 1.42 25.43
C PRO A 205 9.95 2.40 25.40
N ALA A 206 9.79 3.59 25.99
CA ALA A 206 10.84 4.61 26.04
C ALA A 206 12.18 4.07 26.60
N ALA A 207 12.13 3.23 27.65
CA ALA A 207 13.32 2.61 28.23
C ALA A 207 14.07 1.68 27.25
N ALA A 208 13.39 1.12 26.23
CA ALA A 208 14.03 0.23 25.27
C ALA A 208 14.99 0.97 24.33
N PHE A 209 14.79 2.28 24.09
CA PHE A 209 15.70 3.08 23.27
C PHE A 209 17.08 3.29 23.91
N ARG A 210 17.21 3.15 25.22
CA ARG A 210 18.50 3.23 25.93
C ARG A 210 19.43 2.04 25.66
N ARG A 211 18.89 0.92 25.17
CA ARG A 211 19.68 -0.29 24.86
C ARG A 211 20.30 -0.25 23.47
N GLY A 212 19.91 0.73 22.66
CA GLY A 212 20.26 0.76 21.25
C GLY A 212 19.45 -0.24 20.42
N GLY A 213 19.85 -0.45 19.17
CA GLY A 213 19.22 -1.37 18.26
C GLY A 213 19.56 -1.05 16.79
N PRO A 214 19.16 -1.90 15.85
CA PRO A 214 19.45 -1.69 14.43
C PRO A 214 18.65 -0.52 13.83
N VAL A 215 19.15 -0.03 12.70
CA VAL A 215 18.42 0.84 11.78
C VAL A 215 17.60 -0.05 10.86
N LEU A 216 16.29 0.20 10.76
CA LEU A 216 15.34 -0.67 10.05
C LEU A 216 14.84 -0.02 8.76
N PHE A 217 14.81 -0.81 7.68
CA PHE A 217 14.07 -0.51 6.45
C PHE A 217 13.15 -1.67 6.09
N LEU A 218 11.85 -1.39 5.90
CA LEU A 218 10.87 -2.36 5.39
C LEU A 218 10.65 -2.12 3.91
N GLY A 219 10.86 -3.14 3.07
CA GLY A 219 10.54 -3.03 1.65
C GLY A 219 11.25 -4.04 0.77
N THR A 220 10.53 -4.48 -0.27
CA THR A 220 11.05 -5.39 -1.28
C THR A 220 11.79 -4.64 -2.39
N THR A 221 12.87 -5.20 -2.90
CA THR A 221 13.59 -4.67 -4.07
C THR A 221 12.78 -4.79 -5.38
N ARG A 222 11.69 -5.57 -5.39
CA ARG A 222 10.79 -5.67 -6.55
C ARG A 222 10.04 -4.36 -6.85
N TYR A 223 9.90 -3.49 -5.86
CA TYR A 223 9.25 -2.19 -6.03
C TYR A 223 10.32 -1.11 -6.25
N PRO A 224 10.35 -0.44 -7.43
CA PRO A 224 11.43 0.47 -7.82
C PRO A 224 11.79 1.54 -6.78
N PRO A 225 10.84 2.24 -6.15
CA PRO A 225 11.16 3.21 -5.11
C PRO A 225 11.94 2.62 -3.93
N ASN A 226 11.64 1.38 -3.53
CA ASN A 226 12.38 0.69 -2.49
C ASN A 226 13.79 0.28 -2.97
N PHE A 227 13.89 -0.18 -4.21
CA PHE A 227 15.18 -0.57 -4.78
C PHE A 227 16.16 0.61 -4.76
N PHE A 228 15.75 1.80 -5.20
CA PHE A 228 16.60 2.99 -5.14
C PHE A 228 16.93 3.40 -3.71
N ALA A 229 15.97 3.33 -2.80
CA ALA A 229 16.21 3.58 -1.38
C ALA A 229 17.24 2.61 -0.79
N ILE A 230 17.14 1.32 -1.10
CA ILE A 230 18.10 0.30 -0.66
C ILE A 230 19.48 0.53 -1.28
N GLN A 231 19.54 0.96 -2.55
CA GLN A 231 20.82 1.35 -3.17
C GLN A 231 21.47 2.53 -2.43
N GLU A 232 20.69 3.56 -2.09
CA GLU A 232 21.19 4.71 -1.31
C GLU A 232 21.68 4.27 0.06
N ILE A 233 20.92 3.39 0.74
CA ILE A 233 21.35 2.81 2.04
C ILE A 233 22.69 2.09 1.90
N CYS A 234 22.84 1.21 0.92
CA CYS A 234 24.05 0.40 0.76
C CYS A 234 25.26 1.20 0.26
N ARG A 235 25.06 2.20 -0.60
CA ARG A 235 26.19 2.92 -1.23
C ARG A 235 26.66 4.13 -0.43
N GLU A 236 25.76 4.78 0.30
CA GLU A 236 26.06 6.08 0.91
C GLU A 236 25.81 6.09 2.42
N VAL A 237 24.69 5.52 2.89
CA VAL A 237 24.26 5.68 4.29
C VAL A 237 25.00 4.69 5.21
N ALA A 238 24.92 3.40 4.93
CA ALA A 238 25.50 2.37 5.78
C ALA A 238 27.04 2.46 5.86
N PRO A 239 27.79 2.72 4.76
CA PRO A 239 29.23 2.95 4.83
C PRO A 239 29.64 4.15 5.68
N ALA A 240 28.81 5.18 5.78
CA ALA A 240 29.04 6.36 6.62
C ALA A 240 28.70 6.14 8.11
N LEU A 241 28.08 5.01 8.44
CA LEU A 241 27.68 4.61 9.79
C LEU A 241 28.13 3.15 10.09
N PRO A 242 29.45 2.85 10.00
CA PRO A 242 29.95 1.46 10.07
C PRO A 242 29.72 0.79 11.41
N ASP A 243 29.50 1.56 12.44
CA ASP A 243 29.21 1.15 13.82
C ASP A 243 27.73 0.79 14.04
N LEU A 244 26.85 1.06 13.08
CA LEU A 244 25.41 0.78 13.18
C LEU A 244 25.03 -0.40 12.28
N GLU A 245 24.22 -1.31 12.82
CA GLU A 245 23.61 -2.40 12.07
C GLU A 245 22.40 -1.90 11.28
N PHE A 246 22.30 -2.25 9.99
CA PHE A 246 21.16 -1.99 9.14
C PHE A 246 20.43 -3.29 8.82
N ARG A 247 19.13 -3.35 9.11
CA ARG A 247 18.25 -4.48 8.76
C ARG A 247 17.28 -4.09 7.67
N ILE A 248 17.31 -4.85 6.59
CA ILE A 248 16.40 -4.70 5.45
C ILE A 248 15.46 -5.90 5.42
N VAL A 249 14.17 -5.67 5.68
CA VAL A 249 13.13 -6.69 5.68
C VAL A 249 12.31 -6.59 4.40
N GLY A 250 12.27 -7.67 3.65
CA GLY A 250 11.58 -7.80 2.36
C GLY A 250 12.41 -8.58 1.35
N ASP A 251 11.80 -9.03 0.26
CA ASP A 251 12.49 -9.75 -0.80
C ASP A 251 13.64 -8.90 -1.38
N ALA A 252 14.84 -9.46 -1.42
CA ALA A 252 16.06 -8.83 -1.95
C ALA A 252 16.53 -9.45 -3.26
N ILE A 253 15.63 -9.73 -4.19
CA ILE A 253 15.95 -10.40 -5.47
C ILE A 253 16.96 -9.60 -6.30
N TRP A 254 16.94 -8.28 -6.17
CA TRP A 254 17.85 -7.35 -6.82
C TRP A 254 18.66 -6.57 -5.79
N ALA A 255 19.31 -7.30 -4.87
CA ALA A 255 20.20 -6.67 -3.89
C ALA A 255 21.33 -5.92 -4.62
N PRO A 256 21.70 -4.71 -4.16
CA PRO A 256 22.87 -4.01 -4.68
C PRO A 256 24.15 -4.81 -4.40
N SER A 257 25.15 -4.61 -5.24
CA SER A 257 26.48 -5.19 -5.04
C SER A 257 27.53 -4.08 -5.19
N PRO A 258 28.54 -3.99 -4.29
CA PRO A 258 28.69 -4.79 -3.07
C PRO A 258 27.69 -4.43 -1.96
N VAL A 259 27.42 -5.38 -1.05
CA VAL A 259 26.64 -5.13 0.17
C VAL A 259 27.62 -4.80 1.30
N PRO A 260 27.47 -3.67 2.02
CA PRO A 260 28.31 -3.35 3.19
C PRO A 260 28.15 -4.40 4.30
N ALA A 261 29.23 -4.65 5.06
CA ALA A 261 29.26 -5.67 6.10
C ALA A 261 28.23 -5.44 7.23
N ASN A 262 27.83 -4.18 7.45
CA ASN A 262 26.85 -3.80 8.45
C ASN A 262 25.41 -3.76 7.92
N VAL A 263 25.12 -4.25 6.69
CA VAL A 263 23.79 -4.34 6.10
C VAL A 263 23.35 -5.80 6.01
N HIS A 264 22.22 -6.13 6.62
CA HIS A 264 21.67 -7.48 6.65
C HIS A 264 20.31 -7.53 5.95
N PHE A 265 20.21 -8.31 4.88
CA PHE A 265 18.96 -8.61 4.20
C PHE A 265 18.30 -9.83 4.87
N LEU A 266 17.15 -9.61 5.50
CA LEU A 266 16.45 -10.65 6.25
C LEU A 266 15.43 -11.43 5.40
N GLY A 267 15.24 -10.99 4.14
CA GLY A 267 14.25 -11.61 3.28
C GLY A 267 12.81 -11.28 3.69
N ARG A 268 11.86 -12.05 3.15
CA ARG A 268 10.46 -11.96 3.55
C ARG A 268 10.28 -12.66 4.91
N VAL A 269 9.60 -11.98 5.81
CA VAL A 269 9.27 -12.49 7.15
C VAL A 269 7.77 -12.68 7.29
N ASP A 270 7.33 -13.56 8.17
CA ASP A 270 5.91 -13.79 8.44
C ASP A 270 5.30 -12.63 9.23
N SER A 271 6.10 -11.98 10.08
CA SER A 271 5.70 -10.81 10.87
C SER A 271 6.82 -9.78 10.95
N THR A 272 6.49 -8.52 10.78
CA THR A 272 7.43 -7.40 10.99
C THR A 272 7.55 -6.99 12.46
N ALA A 273 6.69 -7.50 13.33
CA ALA A 273 6.56 -7.05 14.73
C ALA A 273 7.86 -7.14 15.54
N GLU A 274 8.59 -8.26 15.44
CA GLU A 274 9.86 -8.44 16.15
C GLU A 274 10.94 -7.46 15.66
N HIS A 275 11.00 -7.22 14.36
CA HIS A 275 11.96 -6.30 13.76
C HIS A 275 11.65 -4.85 14.13
N LEU A 276 10.36 -4.48 14.15
CA LEU A 276 9.91 -3.18 14.64
C LEU A 276 10.23 -2.98 16.11
N ALA A 277 9.96 -3.99 16.96
CA ALA A 277 10.25 -3.93 18.39
C ALA A 277 11.76 -3.82 18.68
N ALA A 278 12.62 -4.42 17.87
CA ALA A 278 14.07 -4.39 18.03
C ALA A 278 14.72 -3.11 17.50
N ALA A 279 14.12 -2.44 16.52
CA ALA A 279 14.74 -1.31 15.83
C ALA A 279 14.93 -0.08 16.72
N GLN A 280 16.07 0.61 16.58
CA GLN A 280 16.32 1.90 17.24
C GLN A 280 15.73 3.06 16.45
N VAL A 281 15.94 3.05 15.14
CA VAL A 281 15.47 4.07 14.19
C VAL A 281 14.98 3.36 12.95
N ALA A 282 13.86 3.80 12.39
CA ALA A 282 13.42 3.37 11.08
C ALA A 282 13.76 4.44 10.04
N ILE A 283 14.11 4.00 8.83
CA ILE A 283 14.45 4.93 7.74
C ILE A 283 13.59 4.68 6.50
N ALA A 284 13.30 5.74 5.74
CA ALA A 284 12.61 5.64 4.48
C ALA A 284 13.15 6.69 3.46
N PRO A 285 14.36 6.48 2.88
CA PRO A 285 14.94 7.41 1.91
C PRO A 285 14.32 7.23 0.51
N VAL A 286 12.99 7.25 0.43
CA VAL A 286 12.25 7.04 -0.81
C VAL A 286 12.07 8.38 -1.53
N ARG A 287 12.65 8.53 -2.72
CA ARG A 287 12.64 9.79 -3.51
C ARG A 287 11.69 9.77 -4.70
N HIS A 288 11.12 8.61 -5.03
CA HIS A 288 10.30 8.41 -6.23
C HIS A 288 9.03 7.62 -5.92
N GLY A 289 8.07 7.64 -6.84
CA GLY A 289 6.81 6.91 -6.79
C GLY A 289 5.64 7.73 -6.29
N SER A 290 4.44 7.17 -6.42
CA SER A 290 3.15 7.74 -5.98
C SER A 290 2.55 6.95 -4.83
N GLY A 291 1.46 7.44 -4.26
CA GLY A 291 0.73 6.85 -3.15
C GLY A 291 1.41 7.01 -1.79
N THR A 292 0.66 6.83 -0.72
CA THR A 292 1.17 6.91 0.65
C THR A 292 1.95 5.67 1.05
N ARG A 293 2.98 5.82 1.86
CA ARG A 293 3.90 4.74 2.24
C ARG A 293 3.41 4.00 3.49
N LEU A 294 2.79 2.82 3.31
CA LEU A 294 2.33 2.00 4.44
C LEU A 294 3.41 1.72 5.48
N LYS A 295 4.67 1.51 5.07
CA LYS A 295 5.78 1.32 5.99
C LYS A 295 5.94 2.45 7.02
N LEU A 296 5.66 3.70 6.64
CA LEU A 296 5.69 4.82 7.59
C LEU A 296 4.60 4.68 8.64
N LEU A 297 3.41 4.27 8.24
CA LEU A 297 2.31 4.02 9.17
C LEU A 297 2.63 2.87 10.13
N GLU A 298 3.29 1.80 9.64
CA GLU A 298 3.75 0.68 10.48
C GLU A 298 4.83 1.14 11.47
N TYR A 299 5.82 1.92 11.03
CA TYR A 299 6.85 2.50 11.92
C TYR A 299 6.23 3.38 12.99
N PHE A 300 5.35 4.27 12.60
CA PHE A 300 4.65 5.18 13.51
C PHE A 300 3.74 4.42 14.48
N ALA A 301 3.00 3.41 14.00
CA ALA A 301 2.16 2.56 14.84
C ALA A 301 2.97 1.79 15.88
N ALA A 302 4.19 1.35 15.54
CA ALA A 302 5.13 0.74 16.46
C ALA A 302 5.82 1.74 17.40
N GLY A 303 5.56 3.05 17.26
CA GLY A 303 6.18 4.09 18.07
C GLY A 303 7.67 4.29 17.79
N LEU A 304 8.13 3.97 16.57
CA LEU A 304 9.52 4.16 16.17
C LEU A 304 9.80 5.60 15.73
N PRO A 305 10.96 6.16 16.08
CA PRO A 305 11.45 7.38 15.45
C PRO A 305 11.81 7.09 14.00
N VAL A 306 11.43 7.99 13.08
CA VAL A 306 11.63 7.81 11.65
C VAL A 306 12.46 8.95 11.07
N VAL A 307 13.42 8.60 10.21
CA VAL A 307 14.10 9.54 9.32
C VAL A 307 13.67 9.21 7.88
N CYS A 308 13.07 10.16 7.19
CA CYS A 308 12.57 9.93 5.84
C CYS A 308 12.67 11.17 4.97
N THR A 309 12.49 11.00 3.66
CA THR A 309 12.37 12.14 2.75
C THR A 309 10.97 12.74 2.80
N ALA A 310 10.81 14.01 2.41
CA ALA A 310 9.50 14.62 2.22
C ALA A 310 8.64 13.81 1.23
N LYS A 311 9.27 13.23 0.19
CA LYS A 311 8.61 12.34 -0.76
C LYS A 311 8.10 11.03 -0.13
N ALA A 312 8.80 10.49 0.85
CA ALA A 312 8.33 9.31 1.58
C ALA A 312 7.09 9.63 2.44
N ALA A 313 7.03 10.83 3.00
CA ALA A 313 5.92 11.33 3.83
C ALA A 313 4.75 11.91 3.02
N GLU A 314 4.86 11.97 1.67
CA GLU A 314 3.83 12.56 0.78
C GLU A 314 2.46 11.92 1.03
N GLY A 315 1.44 12.77 1.22
CA GLY A 315 0.06 12.34 1.48
C GLY A 315 -0.25 12.02 2.95
N LEU A 316 0.75 12.14 3.85
CA LEU A 316 0.58 12.02 5.29
C LEU A 316 0.75 13.37 5.97
N ALA A 317 0.03 13.61 7.06
CA ALA A 317 0.13 14.84 7.85
C ALA A 317 1.37 14.84 8.78
N VAL A 318 2.54 14.55 8.21
CA VAL A 318 3.81 14.47 8.93
C VAL A 318 4.45 15.85 9.00
N GLU A 319 4.86 16.27 10.21
CA GLU A 319 5.59 17.49 10.48
C GLU A 319 7.04 17.13 10.86
N ASP A 320 8.02 17.85 10.25
CA ASP A 320 9.44 17.67 10.58
C ASP A 320 9.71 18.02 12.04
N GLY A 321 10.55 17.22 12.67
CA GLY A 321 10.95 17.40 14.07
C GLY A 321 9.89 17.00 15.09
N ARG A 322 8.64 16.76 14.67
CA ARG A 322 7.54 16.37 15.55
C ARG A 322 7.14 14.90 15.36
N HIS A 323 6.90 14.48 14.12
CA HIS A 323 6.43 13.12 13.81
C HIS A 323 7.52 12.27 13.12
N ALA A 324 8.43 12.91 12.41
CA ALA A 324 9.61 12.33 11.77
C ALA A 324 10.70 13.38 11.62
N ARG A 325 11.92 12.94 11.28
CA ARG A 325 12.95 13.82 10.74
C ARG A 325 12.89 13.76 9.23
N LEU A 326 12.53 14.89 8.60
CA LEU A 326 12.50 15.01 7.15
C LEU A 326 13.87 15.45 6.65
N VAL A 327 14.38 14.77 5.60
CA VAL A 327 15.71 14.98 5.03
C VAL A 327 15.65 14.98 3.51
N GLU A 328 16.53 15.77 2.87
CA GLU A 328 16.58 15.86 1.42
C GLU A 328 17.80 15.15 0.81
N THR A 329 18.86 14.94 1.57
CA THR A 329 20.12 14.37 1.08
C THR A 329 20.55 13.14 1.88
N PRO A 330 21.34 12.21 1.30
CA PRO A 330 21.94 11.11 2.06
C PRO A 330 22.81 11.58 3.23
N ARG A 331 23.48 12.72 3.09
CA ARG A 331 24.30 13.31 4.17
C ARG A 331 23.43 13.74 5.35
N GLU A 332 22.30 14.37 5.10
CA GLU A 332 21.33 14.71 6.15
C GLU A 332 20.73 13.46 6.81
N LEU A 333 20.43 12.40 6.01
CA LEU A 333 19.95 11.13 6.52
C LEU A 333 20.97 10.51 7.50
N VAL A 334 22.25 10.46 7.12
CA VAL A 334 23.34 9.98 7.99
C VAL A 334 23.41 10.79 9.30
N ALA A 335 23.38 12.12 9.21
CA ALA A 335 23.44 13.00 10.38
C ALA A 335 22.24 12.79 11.32
N ALA A 336 21.02 12.69 10.76
CA ALA A 336 19.79 12.50 11.53
C ALA A 336 19.74 11.12 12.18
N VAL A 337 20.13 10.04 11.47
CA VAL A 337 20.21 8.70 12.03
C VAL A 337 21.21 8.66 13.19
N ARG A 338 22.42 9.22 13.03
CA ARG A 338 23.43 9.29 14.07
C ARG A 338 22.93 10.05 15.31
N ALA A 339 22.29 11.18 15.10
CA ALA A 339 21.75 12.01 16.19
C ALA A 339 20.65 11.27 17.00
N LEU A 340 19.72 10.64 16.30
CA LEU A 340 18.66 9.87 16.95
C LEU A 340 19.22 8.62 17.66
N HIS A 341 20.13 7.89 17.01
CA HIS A 341 20.73 6.68 17.61
C HIS A 341 21.46 6.98 18.92
N ALA A 342 22.04 8.18 19.04
CA ALA A 342 22.72 8.63 20.26
C ALA A 342 21.78 9.22 21.33
N ASN A 343 20.49 9.46 21.02
CA ASN A 343 19.57 10.16 21.92
C ASN A 343 18.25 9.40 22.12
N ALA A 344 18.24 8.57 23.16
CA ALA A 344 17.08 7.73 23.51
C ALA A 344 15.82 8.53 23.86
N GLU A 345 15.98 9.73 24.45
CA GLU A 345 14.85 10.58 24.80
C GLU A 345 14.22 11.20 23.55
N ALA A 346 15.02 11.71 22.60
CA ALA A 346 14.53 12.19 21.32
C ALA A 346 13.83 11.07 20.53
N CYS A 347 14.36 9.84 20.56
CA CYS A 347 13.69 8.68 19.94
C CYS A 347 12.31 8.45 20.56
N ALA A 348 12.21 8.43 21.87
CA ALA A 348 10.95 8.19 22.59
C ALA A 348 9.91 9.30 22.29
N GLN A 349 10.33 10.56 22.32
CA GLN A 349 9.44 11.70 22.05
C GLN A 349 8.92 11.66 20.60
N LEU A 350 9.80 11.49 19.63
CA LEU A 350 9.44 11.44 18.21
C LEU A 350 8.52 10.25 17.92
N GLY A 351 8.85 9.07 18.44
CA GLY A 351 8.04 7.86 18.26
C GLY A 351 6.66 7.97 18.91
N ALA A 352 6.55 8.56 20.10
CA ALA A 352 5.26 8.77 20.77
C ALA A 352 4.36 9.74 19.98
N ALA A 353 4.91 10.86 19.48
CA ALA A 353 4.18 11.83 18.68
C ALA A 353 3.72 11.22 17.33
N ALA A 354 4.59 10.44 16.68
CA ALA A 354 4.26 9.73 15.45
C ALA A 354 3.12 8.71 15.67
N ARG A 355 3.17 7.92 16.75
CA ARG A 355 2.09 6.99 17.08
C ARG A 355 0.77 7.70 17.37
N ALA A 356 0.78 8.83 18.10
CA ALA A 356 -0.41 9.63 18.36
C ALA A 356 -1.05 10.14 17.06
N LEU A 357 -0.23 10.57 16.09
CA LEU A 357 -0.71 10.96 14.76
C LEU A 357 -1.42 9.80 14.06
N VAL A 358 -0.80 8.62 14.03
CA VAL A 358 -1.41 7.45 13.34
C VAL A 358 -2.67 7.00 14.04
N ALA A 359 -2.67 6.90 15.36
CA ALA A 359 -3.85 6.50 16.13
C ALA A 359 -5.06 7.43 15.91
N SER A 360 -4.80 8.73 15.71
CA SER A 360 -5.87 9.71 15.53
C SER A 360 -6.39 9.82 14.09
N ARG A 361 -5.56 9.51 13.07
CA ARG A 361 -5.89 9.82 11.67
C ARG A 361 -5.78 8.64 10.71
N TYR A 362 -4.97 7.63 11.04
CA TYR A 362 -4.59 6.55 10.13
C TYR A 362 -4.86 5.17 10.74
N ASP A 363 -5.79 5.07 11.68
CA ASP A 363 -6.37 3.82 12.13
C ASP A 363 -7.58 3.47 11.26
N TRP A 364 -7.74 2.21 10.87
CA TRP A 364 -8.89 1.77 10.07
C TRP A 364 -10.22 2.06 10.76
N GLN A 365 -10.29 1.94 12.09
CA GLN A 365 -11.53 2.21 12.83
C GLN A 365 -11.95 3.68 12.74
N ALA A 366 -11.01 4.61 12.62
CA ALA A 366 -11.31 6.03 12.43
C ALA A 366 -11.96 6.32 11.06
N GLN A 367 -11.75 5.46 10.05
CA GLN A 367 -12.31 5.64 8.71
C GLN A 367 -13.68 4.97 8.51
N VAL A 368 -14.10 4.10 9.43
CA VAL A 368 -15.37 3.35 9.32
C VAL A 368 -16.59 4.24 9.10
N PRO A 369 -16.80 5.35 9.83
CA PRO A 369 -17.98 6.19 9.62
C PRO A 369 -18.10 6.73 8.21
N GLU A 370 -16.98 7.22 7.64
CA GLU A 370 -16.93 7.77 6.27
C GLU A 370 -17.15 6.68 5.22
N LEU A 371 -16.52 5.51 5.38
CA LEU A 371 -16.74 4.37 4.51
C LEU A 371 -18.20 3.91 4.49
N LEU A 372 -18.85 3.83 5.66
CA LEU A 372 -20.24 3.47 5.76
C LEU A 372 -21.17 4.51 5.13
N ALA A 373 -20.82 5.80 5.22
CA ALA A 373 -21.56 6.87 4.56
C ALA A 373 -21.49 6.73 3.02
N ILE A 374 -20.30 6.44 2.48
CA ILE A 374 -20.12 6.16 1.05
C ILE A 374 -20.98 4.95 0.63
N TYR A 375 -20.91 3.85 1.38
CA TYR A 375 -21.64 2.64 1.04
C TYR A 375 -23.17 2.83 1.14
N ALA A 376 -23.65 3.59 2.12
CA ALA A 376 -25.07 3.93 2.25
C ALA A 376 -25.57 4.75 1.06
N ALA A 377 -24.79 5.73 0.61
CA ALA A 377 -25.15 6.60 -0.50
C ALA A 377 -25.17 5.88 -1.88
N HIS A 378 -24.45 4.77 -2.00
CA HIS A 378 -24.31 4.05 -3.26
C HIS A 378 -24.81 2.60 -3.21
N ALA A 379 -25.46 2.20 -2.11
CA ALA A 379 -26.11 0.90 -2.00
C ALA A 379 -27.22 0.76 -3.05
N PRO A 380 -27.28 -0.34 -3.81
CA PRO A 380 -28.43 -0.59 -4.69
C PRO A 380 -29.70 -0.83 -3.87
N GLU A 381 -30.84 -0.47 -4.45
CA GLU A 381 -32.18 -0.67 -3.88
C GLU A 381 -32.52 -2.15 -3.66
#